data_52902552c213f0c9e80d9314d617f6d5
#
_entry.id   52902552c213f0c9e80d9314d617f6d5
#
_cell.length_a   1.000
_cell.length_b   1.000
_cell.length_c   1.000
_cell.angle_alpha   90.00
_cell.angle_beta   90.00
_cell.angle_gamma   90.00
#
_symmetry.space_group_name_H-M   'P 1'
#
loop_
_entity.id
_entity.type
_entity.pdbx_description
1 polymer ?
#
loop_
_entity_poly.entity_id
_entity_poly.type
_entity_poly.pdbx_seq_one_letter_code
_entity_poly.pdbx_strand_id
1 'polypeptide(L)'
;MSFALEIKKLKRTGFFPAFLIGALLASLFPVVNMAARQEMFVNQPLAPLEILLNANWSMMATLNVFLVIIGSCMMYYGEFANRAIEKLHMLPLNLHVLFFSKVFLLLAAFIPVLAIEEAVLLFCSKHWFSEKELQLDLLLGNAGFSLAMLLPVILLMLLIASLCKNMWISLGAGVILLFSAQTIYRSDSILAKIYTFSMPYQFLTKDCTPEKLAPLFLVWAGEILLFGAAKMMLIKFRRTPV
;
A
#
# COMPACT_ATOMS: atom_id res chain seq x y z
N MET A 1 -23.72 9.16 0.22
CA MET A 1 -24.45 7.86 0.17
C MET A 1 -23.60 6.70 -0.33
N SER A 2 -22.65 6.89 -1.25
CA SER A 2 -21.82 5.80 -1.81
C SER A 2 -20.84 5.15 -0.83
N PHE A 3 -20.19 5.90 0.05
CA PHE A 3 -19.16 5.40 0.98
C PHE A 3 -19.71 4.37 1.99
N ALA A 4 -20.84 4.65 2.62
CA ALA A 4 -21.47 3.72 3.56
C ALA A 4 -21.92 2.41 2.90
N LEU A 5 -22.36 2.48 1.63
CA LEU A 5 -22.71 1.31 0.84
C LEU A 5 -21.49 0.46 0.51
N GLU A 6 -20.36 1.07 0.18
CA GLU A 6 -19.10 0.35 -0.08
C GLU A 6 -18.61 -0.37 1.19
N ILE A 7 -18.63 0.27 2.35
CA ILE A 7 -18.29 -0.39 3.63
C ILE A 7 -19.21 -1.60 3.89
N LYS A 8 -20.52 -1.45 3.65
CA LYS A 8 -21.48 -2.54 3.87
C LYS A 8 -21.24 -3.73 2.92
N LYS A 9 -20.85 -3.47 1.67
CA LYS A 9 -20.44 -4.52 0.73
C LYS A 9 -19.20 -5.26 1.24
N LEU A 10 -18.18 -4.54 1.70
CA LEU A 10 -16.91 -5.10 2.14
C LEU A 10 -17.02 -5.95 3.42
N LYS A 11 -17.94 -5.62 4.33
CA LYS A 11 -18.16 -6.41 5.56
C LYS A 11 -18.46 -7.89 5.29
N ARG A 12 -19.01 -8.23 4.13
CA ARG A 12 -19.40 -9.62 3.78
C ARG A 12 -18.36 -10.34 2.92
N THR A 13 -17.27 -9.67 2.53
CA THR A 13 -16.27 -10.25 1.60
C THR A 13 -15.02 -10.79 2.30
N GLY A 14 -14.90 -10.65 3.62
CA GLY A 14 -13.66 -11.00 4.33
C GLY A 14 -12.54 -9.96 4.17
N PHE A 15 -12.84 -8.77 3.65
CA PHE A 15 -11.87 -7.69 3.43
C PHE A 15 -11.17 -7.27 4.73
N PHE A 16 -11.93 -6.93 5.77
CA PHE A 16 -11.36 -6.49 7.05
C PHE A 16 -10.53 -7.56 7.77
N PRO A 17 -10.98 -8.83 7.86
CA PRO A 17 -10.14 -9.90 8.38
C PRO A 17 -8.84 -10.10 7.58
N ALA A 18 -8.87 -9.98 6.25
CA ALA A 18 -7.66 -10.10 5.43
C ALA A 18 -6.63 -9.00 5.74
N PHE A 19 -7.08 -7.75 5.93
CA PHE A 19 -6.20 -6.65 6.33
C PHE A 19 -5.63 -6.83 7.74
N LEU A 20 -6.43 -7.30 8.69
CA LEU A 20 -5.97 -7.58 10.04
C LEU A 20 -4.93 -8.71 10.06
N ILE A 21 -5.20 -9.81 9.36
CA ILE A 21 -4.26 -10.93 9.25
C ILE A 21 -2.97 -10.47 8.57
N GLY A 22 -3.07 -9.68 7.49
CA GLY A 22 -1.92 -9.14 6.79
C GLY A 22 -1.07 -8.22 7.67
N ALA A 23 -1.69 -7.35 8.47
CA ALA A 23 -1.00 -6.50 9.43
C ALA A 23 -0.24 -7.32 10.48
N LEU A 24 -0.87 -8.36 11.03
CA LEU A 24 -0.24 -9.25 12.00
C LEU A 24 0.94 -10.03 11.38
N LEU A 25 0.78 -10.51 10.14
CA LEU A 25 1.86 -11.18 9.43
C LEU A 25 3.04 -10.24 9.14
N ALA A 26 2.77 -9.01 8.69
CA ALA A 26 3.82 -8.01 8.46
C ALA A 26 4.56 -7.65 9.76
N SER A 27 3.82 -7.48 10.84
CA SER A 27 4.37 -7.17 12.16
C SER A 27 5.16 -8.33 12.80
N LEU A 28 4.92 -9.56 12.38
CA LEU A 28 5.63 -10.72 12.89
C LEU A 28 7.10 -10.75 12.41
N PHE A 29 7.41 -10.19 11.23
CA PHE A 29 8.77 -10.20 10.67
C PHE A 29 9.81 -9.53 11.59
N PRO A 30 9.65 -8.28 12.06
CA PRO A 30 10.63 -7.68 12.95
C PRO A 30 10.78 -8.45 14.26
N VAL A 31 9.72 -9.02 14.82
CA VAL A 31 9.79 -9.79 16.06
C VAL A 31 10.61 -11.08 15.86
N VAL A 32 10.29 -11.86 14.82
CA VAL A 32 11.00 -13.11 14.53
C VAL A 32 12.47 -12.85 14.16
N ASN A 33 12.75 -11.81 13.37
CA ASN A 33 14.08 -11.47 12.96
C ASN A 33 14.95 -11.03 14.15
N MET A 34 14.40 -10.22 15.06
CA MET A 34 15.10 -9.81 16.28
C MET A 34 15.29 -11.00 17.25
N ALA A 35 14.29 -11.85 17.43
CA ALA A 35 14.42 -13.04 18.30
C ALA A 35 15.45 -14.05 17.78
N ALA A 36 15.56 -14.20 16.45
CA ALA A 36 16.47 -15.16 15.84
C ALA A 36 17.90 -14.66 15.68
N ARG A 37 18.12 -13.33 15.54
CA ARG A 37 19.41 -12.74 15.15
C ARG A 37 19.75 -11.47 15.95
N GLN A 38 19.42 -11.43 17.23
CA GLN A 38 19.60 -10.27 18.09
C GLN A 38 21.04 -9.70 18.02
N GLU A 39 22.07 -10.54 18.09
CA GLU A 39 23.46 -10.11 18.11
C GLU A 39 23.92 -9.36 16.84
N MET A 40 23.29 -9.67 15.69
CA MET A 40 23.60 -8.99 14.42
C MET A 40 23.09 -7.56 14.37
N PHE A 41 22.04 -7.24 15.14
CA PHE A 41 21.37 -5.96 15.07
C PHE A 41 21.76 -5.03 16.21
N VAL A 42 21.88 -5.54 17.44
CA VAL A 42 22.14 -4.72 18.63
C VAL A 42 23.52 -4.05 18.60
N ASN A 43 24.48 -4.64 17.92
CA ASN A 43 25.86 -4.14 17.85
C ASN A 43 26.12 -3.16 16.69
N GLN A 44 25.09 -2.73 15.95
CA GLN A 44 25.26 -1.79 14.84
C GLN A 44 25.33 -0.34 15.35
N PRO A 45 26.19 0.53 14.76
CA PRO A 45 26.35 1.94 15.20
C PRO A 45 25.27 2.87 14.62
N LEU A 46 24.03 2.42 14.55
CA LEU A 46 22.88 3.17 14.03
C LEU A 46 21.77 3.24 15.11
N ALA A 47 20.85 4.17 14.93
CA ALA A 47 19.70 4.26 15.81
C ALA A 47 18.82 2.99 15.74
N PRO A 48 18.28 2.49 16.86
CA PRO A 48 17.51 1.23 16.91
C PRO A 48 16.40 1.15 15.87
N LEU A 49 15.63 2.21 15.69
CA LEU A 49 14.54 2.25 14.72
C LEU A 49 15.05 2.17 13.28
N GLU A 50 16.17 2.82 12.96
CA GLU A 50 16.77 2.74 11.62
C GLU A 50 17.30 1.34 11.31
N ILE A 51 17.88 0.66 12.31
CA ILE A 51 18.30 -0.74 12.17
C ILE A 51 17.10 -1.62 11.86
N LEU A 52 16.00 -1.47 12.61
CA LEU A 52 14.79 -2.25 12.42
C LEU A 52 14.14 -2.01 11.07
N LEU A 53 14.06 -0.75 10.63
CA LEU A 53 13.52 -0.38 9.33
C LEU A 53 14.40 -0.94 8.20
N ASN A 54 15.70 -0.73 8.23
CA ASN A 54 16.64 -1.26 7.22
C ASN A 54 16.53 -2.78 7.08
N ALA A 55 16.39 -3.49 8.20
CA ALA A 55 16.36 -4.96 8.21
C ALA A 55 15.03 -5.56 7.78
N ASN A 56 13.90 -4.91 8.10
CA ASN A 56 12.58 -5.55 8.00
C ASN A 56 11.63 -4.86 7.02
N TRP A 57 11.86 -3.57 6.70
CA TRP A 57 10.92 -2.76 5.92
C TRP A 57 10.58 -3.37 4.55
N SER A 58 11.56 -3.93 3.87
CA SER A 58 11.35 -4.56 2.56
C SER A 58 10.30 -5.68 2.60
N MET A 59 10.29 -6.49 3.66
CA MET A 59 9.31 -7.58 3.83
C MET A 59 7.94 -7.03 4.23
N MET A 60 7.89 -6.05 5.13
CA MET A 60 6.65 -5.37 5.55
C MET A 60 6.01 -4.67 4.35
N ALA A 61 6.77 -3.91 3.57
CA ALA A 61 6.30 -3.26 2.36
C ALA A 61 5.77 -4.25 1.31
N THR A 62 6.42 -5.40 1.16
CA THR A 62 5.94 -6.48 0.27
C THR A 62 4.54 -6.95 0.67
N LEU A 63 4.30 -7.18 1.96
CA LEU A 63 2.99 -7.59 2.45
C LEU A 63 1.96 -6.47 2.31
N ASN A 64 2.35 -5.23 2.54
CA ASN A 64 1.48 -4.07 2.36
C ASN A 64 1.03 -3.92 0.89
N VAL A 65 1.96 -4.04 -0.06
CA VAL A 65 1.62 -4.04 -1.49
C VAL A 65 0.73 -5.23 -1.84
N PHE A 66 0.99 -6.40 -1.26
CA PHE A 66 0.14 -7.57 -1.46
C PHE A 66 -1.29 -7.37 -0.92
N LEU A 67 -1.44 -6.69 0.22
CA LEU A 67 -2.75 -6.27 0.74
C LEU A 67 -3.46 -5.28 -0.19
N VAL A 68 -2.73 -4.34 -0.82
CA VAL A 68 -3.32 -3.45 -1.85
C VAL A 68 -3.85 -4.27 -3.02
N ILE A 69 -3.10 -5.26 -3.50
CA ILE A 69 -3.50 -6.13 -4.61
C ILE A 69 -4.78 -6.88 -4.25
N ILE A 70 -4.78 -7.59 -3.11
CA ILE A 70 -5.94 -8.35 -2.64
C ILE A 70 -7.15 -7.43 -2.44
N GLY A 71 -6.98 -6.32 -1.72
CA GLY A 71 -8.05 -5.38 -1.42
C GLY A 71 -8.69 -4.79 -2.68
N SER A 72 -7.88 -4.41 -3.67
CA SER A 72 -8.36 -3.89 -4.94
C SER A 72 -9.14 -4.94 -5.73
N CYS A 73 -8.64 -6.18 -5.77
CA CYS A 73 -9.32 -7.30 -6.42
C CYS A 73 -10.66 -7.63 -5.75
N MET A 74 -10.70 -7.68 -4.41
CA MET A 74 -11.92 -7.96 -3.65
C MET A 74 -13.00 -6.89 -3.86
N MET A 75 -12.60 -5.61 -3.93
CA MET A 75 -13.54 -4.49 -4.14
C MET A 75 -14.23 -4.56 -5.51
N TYR A 76 -13.51 -4.99 -6.55
CA TYR A 76 -14.10 -5.09 -7.88
C TYR A 76 -14.75 -6.45 -8.16
N TYR A 77 -14.28 -7.53 -7.53
CA TYR A 77 -14.90 -8.84 -7.67
C TYR A 77 -16.40 -8.81 -7.34
N GLY A 78 -16.78 -8.16 -6.24
CA GLY A 78 -18.18 -8.00 -5.86
C GLY A 78 -19.04 -7.22 -6.87
N GLU A 79 -18.41 -6.37 -7.69
CA GLU A 79 -19.11 -5.60 -8.74
C GLU A 79 -19.26 -6.40 -10.04
N PHE A 80 -18.28 -7.23 -10.39
CA PHE A 80 -18.35 -8.12 -11.56
C PHE A 80 -19.24 -9.34 -11.29
N ALA A 81 -19.27 -9.83 -10.04
CA ALA A 81 -20.15 -10.93 -9.67
C ALA A 81 -21.62 -10.54 -9.88
N ASN A 82 -22.42 -11.48 -10.40
CA ASN A 82 -23.86 -11.30 -10.60
C ASN A 82 -24.26 -10.15 -11.54
N ARG A 83 -23.38 -9.74 -12.47
CA ARG A 83 -23.60 -8.61 -13.40
C ARG A 83 -23.99 -7.30 -12.68
N ALA A 84 -23.48 -7.10 -11.46
CA ALA A 84 -23.82 -5.90 -10.68
C ALA A 84 -23.32 -4.62 -11.36
N ILE A 85 -22.26 -4.67 -12.16
CA ILE A 85 -21.77 -3.56 -12.99
C ILE A 85 -22.84 -3.08 -13.98
N GLU A 86 -23.54 -3.97 -14.67
CA GLU A 86 -24.60 -3.60 -15.64
C GLU A 86 -25.73 -2.84 -14.91
N LYS A 87 -26.13 -3.31 -13.73
CA LYS A 87 -27.11 -2.65 -12.88
C LYS A 87 -26.63 -1.30 -12.35
N LEU A 88 -25.33 -1.18 -12.03
CA LEU A 88 -24.70 0.09 -11.61
C LEU A 88 -24.71 1.14 -12.73
N HIS A 89 -24.53 0.73 -13.98
CA HIS A 89 -24.61 1.64 -15.13
C HIS A 89 -26.03 2.15 -15.42
N MET A 90 -27.07 1.40 -15.01
CA MET A 90 -28.46 1.84 -15.13
C MET A 90 -28.91 2.83 -14.04
N LEU A 91 -28.16 2.90 -12.95
CA LEU A 91 -28.44 3.85 -11.88
C LEU A 91 -27.78 5.20 -12.18
N PRO A 92 -28.38 6.33 -11.80
CA PRO A 92 -27.81 7.67 -11.98
C PRO A 92 -26.67 7.92 -10.96
N LEU A 93 -25.69 6.99 -10.88
CA LEU A 93 -24.56 7.07 -9.98
C LEU A 93 -23.36 7.67 -10.67
N ASN A 94 -22.65 8.53 -9.95
CA ASN A 94 -21.39 9.09 -10.44
C ASN A 94 -20.27 8.08 -10.25
N LEU A 95 -19.82 7.44 -11.34
CA LEU A 95 -18.77 6.42 -11.34
C LEU A 95 -17.41 6.96 -10.83
N HIS A 96 -17.17 8.27 -10.98
CA HIS A 96 -15.97 8.89 -10.41
C HIS A 96 -16.00 8.85 -8.88
N VAL A 97 -17.15 9.21 -8.28
CA VAL A 97 -17.32 9.16 -6.82
C VAL A 97 -17.14 7.74 -6.29
N LEU A 98 -17.65 6.72 -7.00
CA LEU A 98 -17.47 5.33 -6.62
C LEU A 98 -15.98 4.90 -6.64
N PHE A 99 -15.23 5.31 -7.65
CA PHE A 99 -13.80 5.00 -7.74
C PHE A 99 -13.01 5.64 -6.59
N PHE A 100 -13.18 6.95 -6.39
CA PHE A 100 -12.48 7.65 -5.31
C PHE A 100 -12.92 7.18 -3.92
N SER A 101 -14.17 6.75 -3.74
CA SER A 101 -14.61 6.10 -2.50
C SER A 101 -13.83 4.81 -2.22
N LYS A 102 -13.49 4.02 -3.24
CA LYS A 102 -12.66 2.81 -3.09
C LYS A 102 -11.22 3.15 -2.72
N VAL A 103 -10.64 4.17 -3.37
CA VAL A 103 -9.30 4.67 -3.02
C VAL A 103 -9.24 5.07 -1.55
N PHE A 104 -10.22 5.89 -1.12
CA PHE A 104 -10.28 6.36 0.26
C PHE A 104 -10.49 5.22 1.26
N LEU A 105 -11.33 4.22 0.92
CA LEU A 105 -11.55 3.05 1.76
C LEU A 105 -10.29 2.20 1.94
N LEU A 106 -9.51 2.00 0.86
CA LEU A 106 -8.23 1.30 0.95
C LEU A 106 -7.24 2.07 1.82
N LEU A 107 -7.09 3.37 1.60
CA LEU A 107 -6.23 4.21 2.46
C LEU A 107 -6.65 4.14 3.92
N ALA A 108 -7.94 4.26 4.20
CA ALA A 108 -8.47 4.15 5.56
C ALA A 108 -8.23 2.77 6.19
N ALA A 109 -8.26 1.70 5.40
CA ALA A 109 -7.95 0.35 5.86
C ALA A 109 -6.45 0.17 6.19
N PHE A 110 -5.56 0.95 5.56
CA PHE A 110 -4.13 0.93 5.87
C PHE A 110 -3.77 1.68 7.15
N ILE A 111 -4.58 2.61 7.64
CA ILE A 111 -4.30 3.31 8.91
C ILE A 111 -4.10 2.33 10.07
N PRO A 112 -5.04 1.41 10.37
CA PRO A 112 -4.82 0.42 11.43
C PRO A 112 -3.69 -0.58 11.12
N VAL A 113 -3.44 -0.92 9.84
CA VAL A 113 -2.33 -1.80 9.46
C VAL A 113 -1.00 -1.16 9.84
N LEU A 114 -0.74 0.05 9.38
CA LEU A 114 0.48 0.79 9.69
C LEU A 114 0.59 1.08 11.19
N ALA A 115 -0.50 1.37 11.89
CA ALA A 115 -0.48 1.58 13.33
C ALA A 115 -0.02 0.32 14.10
N ILE A 116 -0.44 -0.87 13.68
CA ILE A 116 0.01 -2.14 14.25
C ILE A 116 1.50 -2.37 13.94
N GLU A 117 1.92 -2.16 12.71
CA GLU A 117 3.31 -2.32 12.28
C GLU A 117 4.25 -1.40 13.06
N GLU A 118 3.92 -0.12 13.16
CA GLU A 118 4.73 0.86 13.90
C GLU A 118 4.73 0.58 15.41
N ALA A 119 3.62 0.13 15.97
CA ALA A 119 3.57 -0.28 17.37
C ALA A 119 4.49 -1.46 17.67
N VAL A 120 4.61 -2.41 16.75
CA VAL A 120 5.52 -3.55 16.88
C VAL A 120 6.97 -3.14 16.70
N LEU A 121 7.29 -2.26 15.75
CA LEU A 121 8.64 -1.68 15.62
C LEU A 121 9.06 -0.95 16.90
N LEU A 122 8.14 -0.19 17.50
CA LEU A 122 8.34 0.45 18.78
C LEU A 122 8.59 -0.56 19.91
N PHE A 123 7.79 -1.63 19.96
CA PHE A 123 7.98 -2.71 20.92
C PHE A 123 9.36 -3.37 20.76
N CYS A 124 9.76 -3.72 19.56
CA CYS A 124 11.06 -4.29 19.25
C CYS A 124 12.21 -3.35 19.65
N SER A 125 12.08 -2.06 19.34
CA SER A 125 13.07 -1.06 19.73
C SER A 125 13.27 -0.98 21.24
N LYS A 126 12.17 -1.01 22.02
CA LYS A 126 12.24 -0.97 23.50
C LYS A 126 12.71 -2.26 24.14
N HIS A 127 12.36 -3.40 23.56
CA HIS A 127 12.62 -4.69 24.19
C HIS A 127 14.06 -5.18 23.99
N TRP A 128 14.63 -4.96 22.80
CA TRP A 128 15.95 -5.48 22.45
C TRP A 128 17.09 -4.45 22.52
N PHE A 129 16.76 -3.15 22.49
CA PHE A 129 17.77 -2.09 22.57
C PHE A 129 17.65 -1.34 23.89
N SER A 130 18.81 -1.07 24.49
CA SER A 130 18.89 -0.37 25.79
C SER A 130 18.68 1.13 25.71
N GLU A 131 18.53 1.69 24.51
CA GLU A 131 18.39 3.11 24.32
C GLU A 131 17.02 3.64 24.79
N LYS A 132 17.09 4.77 25.52
CA LYS A 132 15.93 5.39 26.16
C LYS A 132 15.17 6.38 25.30
N GLU A 133 15.76 6.88 24.20
CA GLU A 133 15.11 7.88 23.37
C GLU A 133 14.19 7.25 22.31
N LEU A 134 12.90 7.40 22.54
CA LEU A 134 11.86 7.05 21.59
C LEU A 134 11.82 8.09 20.46
N GLN A 135 12.15 7.67 19.24
CA GLN A 135 12.04 8.51 18.06
C GLN A 135 10.60 8.47 17.48
N LEU A 136 9.63 8.92 18.30
CA LEU A 136 8.21 8.93 17.91
C LEU A 136 7.95 9.77 16.66
N ASP A 137 8.68 10.87 16.49
CA ASP A 137 8.54 11.76 15.34
C ASP A 137 8.93 11.03 14.03
N LEU A 138 10.03 10.27 14.05
CA LEU A 138 10.45 9.48 12.89
C LEU A 138 9.45 8.37 12.58
N LEU A 139 8.91 7.73 13.60
CA LEU A 139 7.94 6.63 13.48
C LEU A 139 6.62 7.13 12.89
N LEU A 140 6.05 8.21 13.41
CA LEU A 140 4.85 8.83 12.86
C LEU A 140 5.08 9.39 11.46
N GLY A 141 6.25 9.99 11.23
CA GLY A 141 6.67 10.46 9.91
C GLY A 141 6.74 9.31 8.90
N ASN A 142 7.31 8.16 9.30
CA ASN A 142 7.41 6.98 8.45
C ASN A 142 6.03 6.38 8.14
N ALA A 143 5.11 6.30 9.10
CA ALA A 143 3.74 5.84 8.87
C ALA A 143 3.01 6.73 7.85
N GLY A 144 3.09 8.06 7.99
CA GLY A 144 2.50 9.01 7.05
C GLY A 144 3.13 8.93 5.65
N PHE A 145 4.45 8.81 5.59
CA PHE A 145 5.19 8.64 4.34
C PHE A 145 4.80 7.34 3.64
N SER A 146 4.73 6.24 4.36
CA SER A 146 4.35 4.93 3.83
C SER A 146 2.92 4.93 3.28
N LEU A 147 1.99 5.57 4.00
CA LEU A 147 0.61 5.73 3.52
C LEU A 147 0.57 6.55 2.22
N ALA A 148 1.38 7.60 2.12
CA ALA A 148 1.49 8.41 0.90
C ALA A 148 2.07 7.59 -0.26
N MET A 149 3.14 6.81 -0.03
CA MET A 149 3.78 5.99 -1.06
C MET A 149 2.91 4.82 -1.55
N LEU A 150 1.95 4.36 -0.76
CA LEU A 150 0.96 3.36 -1.18
C LEU A 150 -0.10 3.92 -2.13
N LEU A 151 -0.34 5.23 -2.14
CA LEU A 151 -1.43 5.84 -2.93
C LEU A 151 -1.33 5.60 -4.45
N PRO A 152 -0.17 5.78 -5.13
CA PRO A 152 -0.05 5.46 -6.56
C PRO A 152 -0.32 3.98 -6.85
N VAL A 153 0.18 3.07 -6.00
CA VAL A 153 -0.05 1.62 -6.14
C VAL A 153 -1.54 1.29 -6.01
N ILE A 154 -2.23 1.91 -5.05
CA ILE A 154 -3.68 1.76 -4.87
C ILE A 154 -4.43 2.22 -6.12
N LEU A 155 -4.08 3.39 -6.67
CA LEU A 155 -4.71 3.93 -7.88
C LEU A 155 -4.50 3.01 -9.08
N LEU A 156 -3.28 2.54 -9.30
CA LEU A 156 -2.94 1.65 -10.40
C LEU A 156 -3.65 0.29 -10.25
N MET A 157 -3.64 -0.31 -9.06
CA MET A 157 -4.28 -1.59 -8.83
C MET A 157 -5.80 -1.54 -8.95
N LEU A 158 -6.43 -0.47 -8.45
CA LEU A 158 -7.86 -0.26 -8.65
C LEU A 158 -8.20 -0.02 -10.13
N LEU A 159 -7.32 0.65 -10.88
CA LEU A 159 -7.47 0.82 -12.31
C LEU A 159 -7.41 -0.53 -13.03
N ILE A 160 -6.40 -1.36 -12.77
CA ILE A 160 -6.25 -2.70 -13.34
C ILE A 160 -7.47 -3.57 -12.97
N ALA A 161 -7.83 -3.62 -11.68
CA ALA A 161 -8.97 -4.40 -11.21
C ALA A 161 -10.30 -3.96 -11.84
N SER A 162 -10.45 -2.66 -12.16
CA SER A 162 -11.64 -2.15 -12.85
C SER A 162 -11.74 -2.54 -14.33
N LEU A 163 -10.64 -2.93 -14.94
CA LEU A 163 -10.58 -3.35 -16.34
C LEU A 163 -10.77 -4.86 -16.50
N CYS A 164 -10.35 -5.64 -15.53
CA CYS A 164 -10.37 -7.10 -15.58
C CYS A 164 -11.66 -7.66 -14.99
N LYS A 165 -12.49 -8.30 -15.81
CA LYS A 165 -13.71 -8.98 -15.33
C LYS A 165 -13.40 -10.18 -14.42
N ASN A 166 -12.25 -10.82 -14.63
CA ASN A 166 -11.79 -11.96 -13.85
C ASN A 166 -10.81 -11.50 -12.77
N MET A 167 -11.16 -11.76 -11.50
CA MET A 167 -10.33 -11.42 -10.35
C MET A 167 -8.92 -12.03 -10.41
N TRP A 168 -8.80 -13.26 -10.92
CA TRP A 168 -7.52 -13.96 -11.01
C TRP A 168 -6.53 -13.29 -11.98
N ILE A 169 -7.04 -12.66 -13.04
CA ILE A 169 -6.20 -11.92 -13.99
C ILE A 169 -5.63 -10.66 -13.33
N SER A 170 -6.46 -9.90 -12.63
CA SER A 170 -5.99 -8.69 -11.93
C SER A 170 -5.06 -9.02 -10.77
N LEU A 171 -5.32 -10.11 -10.05
CA LEU A 171 -4.46 -10.60 -8.98
C LEU A 171 -3.11 -11.06 -9.55
N GLY A 172 -3.11 -11.87 -10.60
CA GLY A 172 -1.88 -12.34 -11.27
C GLY A 172 -1.03 -11.19 -11.81
N ALA A 173 -1.66 -10.20 -12.46
CA ALA A 173 -0.97 -8.99 -12.90
C ALA A 173 -0.33 -8.23 -11.73
N GLY A 174 -1.07 -8.03 -10.64
CA GLY A 174 -0.54 -7.38 -9.43
C GLY A 174 0.64 -8.13 -8.82
N VAL A 175 0.57 -9.45 -8.75
CA VAL A 175 1.67 -10.30 -8.23
C VAL A 175 2.92 -10.20 -9.12
N ILE A 176 2.78 -10.20 -10.44
CA ILE A 176 3.90 -10.00 -11.37
C ILE A 176 4.54 -8.63 -11.15
N LEU A 177 3.73 -7.56 -11.03
CA LEU A 177 4.21 -6.21 -10.75
C LEU A 177 4.91 -6.11 -9.39
N LEU A 178 4.43 -6.81 -8.37
CA LEU A 178 5.05 -6.88 -7.04
C LEU A 178 6.44 -7.52 -7.10
N PHE A 179 6.58 -8.69 -7.72
CA PHE A 179 7.89 -9.36 -7.81
C PHE A 179 8.88 -8.61 -8.68
N SER A 180 8.42 -7.98 -9.76
CA SER A 180 9.28 -7.09 -10.56
C SER A 180 9.76 -5.89 -9.74
N ALA A 181 8.92 -5.34 -8.85
CA ALA A 181 9.32 -4.25 -7.95
C ALA A 181 10.45 -4.65 -7.00
N GLN A 182 10.38 -5.83 -6.42
CA GLN A 182 11.44 -6.32 -5.53
C GLN A 182 12.79 -6.45 -6.23
N THR A 183 12.78 -6.87 -7.51
CA THR A 183 14.00 -6.98 -8.30
C THR A 183 14.53 -5.60 -8.69
N ILE A 184 13.65 -4.71 -9.14
CA ILE A 184 14.00 -3.35 -9.57
C ILE A 184 14.48 -2.50 -8.40
N TYR A 185 13.82 -2.56 -7.24
CA TYR A 185 14.18 -1.80 -6.05
C TYR A 185 15.62 -2.06 -5.58
N ARG A 186 16.11 -3.31 -5.72
CA ARG A 186 17.47 -3.69 -5.35
C ARG A 186 18.55 -3.21 -6.33
N SER A 187 18.17 -2.72 -7.52
CA SER A 187 19.11 -2.40 -8.62
C SER A 187 19.54 -0.96 -8.58
N ASP A 188 19.51 -0.14 -7.62
CA ASP A 188 19.93 1.29 -7.55
C ASP A 188 19.76 2.09 -8.86
N SER A 189 18.84 1.65 -9.73
CA SER A 189 18.63 2.21 -11.05
C SER A 189 17.59 3.35 -10.99
N ILE A 190 17.61 4.22 -11.99
CA ILE A 190 16.58 5.26 -12.17
C ILE A 190 15.17 4.63 -12.24
N LEU A 191 15.08 3.40 -12.79
CA LEU A 191 13.84 2.64 -12.84
C LEU A 191 13.25 2.37 -11.46
N ALA A 192 14.08 2.14 -10.43
CA ALA A 192 13.63 1.93 -9.07
C ALA A 192 12.90 3.15 -8.48
N LYS A 193 13.24 4.37 -8.95
CA LYS A 193 12.62 5.61 -8.50
C LYS A 193 11.32 5.95 -9.24
N ILE A 194 11.15 5.42 -10.45
CA ILE A 194 10.01 5.73 -11.33
C ILE A 194 8.95 4.61 -11.26
N TYR A 195 9.34 3.41 -10.86
CA TYR A 195 8.44 2.27 -10.87
C TYR A 195 7.43 2.34 -9.71
N THR A 196 6.16 2.47 -10.00
CA THR A 196 5.08 2.66 -9.03
C THR A 196 5.11 1.68 -7.87
N PHE A 197 5.29 0.39 -8.15
CA PHE A 197 5.32 -0.66 -7.13
C PHE A 197 6.59 -0.67 -6.28
N SER A 198 7.64 0.08 -6.65
CA SER A 198 8.85 0.22 -5.85
C SER A 198 8.74 1.34 -4.79
N MET A 199 7.80 2.27 -4.95
CA MET A 199 7.63 3.39 -4.02
C MET A 199 7.39 2.97 -2.56
N PRO A 200 6.52 1.98 -2.24
CA PRO A 200 6.29 1.56 -0.86
C PRO A 200 7.50 0.95 -0.15
N TYR A 201 8.55 0.58 -0.90
CA TYR A 201 9.79 0.07 -0.32
C TYR A 201 10.70 1.17 0.23
N GLN A 202 10.42 2.43 -0.11
CA GLN A 202 11.10 3.59 0.46
C GLN A 202 10.60 3.83 1.89
N PHE A 203 11.49 4.26 2.77
CA PHE A 203 11.17 4.63 4.14
C PHE A 203 12.00 5.85 4.57
N LEU A 204 11.55 6.56 5.59
CA LEU A 204 12.23 7.73 6.10
C LEU A 204 13.35 7.33 7.07
N THR A 205 14.53 7.93 6.86
CA THR A 205 15.65 7.89 7.78
C THR A 205 15.99 9.31 8.22
N LYS A 206 16.77 9.48 9.29
CA LYS A 206 17.24 10.80 9.74
C LYS A 206 18.04 11.56 8.67
N ASP A 207 18.71 10.84 7.77
CA ASP A 207 19.52 11.40 6.69
C ASP A 207 18.71 11.78 5.44
N CYS A 208 17.39 11.66 5.47
CA CYS A 208 16.53 12.08 4.38
C CYS A 208 16.41 13.60 4.32
N THR A 209 17.22 14.23 3.49
CA THR A 209 17.11 15.67 3.20
C THR A 209 15.97 15.93 2.21
N PRO A 210 15.33 17.13 2.26
CA PRO A 210 14.29 17.52 1.31
C PRO A 210 14.74 17.41 -0.16
N GLU A 211 16.01 17.65 -0.44
CA GLU A 211 16.60 17.55 -1.78
C GLU A 211 16.57 16.10 -2.34
N LYS A 212 16.76 15.10 -1.48
CA LYS A 212 16.69 13.68 -1.85
C LYS A 212 15.26 13.21 -2.07
N LEU A 213 14.31 13.80 -1.34
CA LEU A 213 12.89 13.45 -1.41
C LEU A 213 12.14 14.15 -2.56
N ALA A 214 12.61 15.35 -2.98
CA ALA A 214 11.95 16.14 -4.01
C ALA A 214 11.70 15.36 -5.33
N PRO A 215 12.68 14.64 -5.92
CA PRO A 215 12.45 13.88 -7.15
C PRO A 215 11.45 12.73 -6.95
N LEU A 216 11.43 12.10 -5.78
CA LEU A 216 10.47 11.05 -5.44
C LEU A 216 9.05 11.60 -5.38
N PHE A 217 8.85 12.76 -4.74
CA PHE A 217 7.53 13.41 -4.67
C PHE A 217 7.06 13.93 -6.02
N LEU A 218 7.96 14.36 -6.92
CA LEU A 218 7.60 14.73 -8.29
C LEU A 218 7.08 13.53 -9.09
N VAL A 219 7.75 12.39 -9.00
CA VAL A 219 7.28 11.15 -9.64
C VAL A 219 5.94 10.71 -9.03
N TRP A 220 5.84 10.69 -7.71
CA TRP A 220 4.62 10.38 -6.97
C TRP A 220 3.42 11.24 -7.41
N ALA A 221 3.59 12.56 -7.48
CA ALA A 221 2.54 13.46 -7.95
C ALA A 221 2.17 13.22 -9.42
N GLY A 222 3.17 13.01 -10.28
CA GLY A 222 2.98 12.67 -11.68
C GLY A 222 2.18 11.39 -11.89
N GLU A 223 2.46 10.33 -11.12
CA GLU A 223 1.73 9.07 -11.19
C GLU A 223 0.28 9.19 -10.72
N ILE A 224 0.02 9.93 -9.64
CA ILE A 224 -1.34 10.19 -9.16
C ILE A 224 -2.17 10.90 -10.23
N LEU A 225 -1.59 11.93 -10.87
CA LEU A 225 -2.25 12.66 -11.96
C LEU A 225 -2.49 11.75 -13.16
N LEU A 226 -1.50 10.95 -13.54
CA LEU A 226 -1.58 10.03 -14.68
C LEU A 226 -2.68 8.98 -14.48
N PHE A 227 -2.68 8.28 -13.34
CA PHE A 227 -3.67 7.22 -13.06
C PHE A 227 -5.06 7.79 -12.81
N GLY A 228 -5.15 8.96 -12.17
CA GLY A 228 -6.41 9.69 -12.00
C GLY A 228 -7.02 10.11 -13.35
N ALA A 229 -6.21 10.71 -14.23
CA ALA A 229 -6.63 11.11 -15.57
C ALA A 229 -6.99 9.89 -16.44
N ALA A 230 -6.19 8.82 -16.40
CA ALA A 230 -6.48 7.58 -17.12
C ALA A 230 -7.84 7.01 -16.71
N LYS A 231 -8.15 7.00 -15.42
CA LYS A 231 -9.47 6.54 -14.95
C LYS A 231 -10.60 7.44 -15.42
N MET A 232 -10.42 8.75 -15.38
CA MET A 232 -11.44 9.70 -15.89
C MET A 232 -11.72 9.48 -17.38
N MET A 233 -10.68 9.30 -18.18
CA MET A 233 -10.81 9.00 -19.62
C MET A 233 -11.56 7.68 -19.84
N LEU A 234 -11.19 6.61 -19.15
CA LEU A 234 -11.86 5.30 -19.26
C LEU A 234 -13.36 5.37 -18.94
N ILE A 235 -13.75 6.14 -17.93
CA ILE A 235 -15.17 6.33 -17.60
C ILE A 235 -15.89 7.08 -18.71
N LYS A 236 -15.26 8.09 -19.32
CA LYS A 236 -15.82 8.86 -20.44
C LYS A 236 -16.05 7.98 -21.68
N PHE A 237 -15.05 7.19 -22.07
CA PHE A 237 -15.14 6.29 -23.23
C PHE A 237 -16.19 5.19 -23.06
N ARG A 238 -16.37 4.67 -21.83
CA ARG A 238 -17.40 3.65 -21.57
C ARG A 238 -18.83 4.20 -21.51
N ARG A 239 -19.02 5.51 -21.40
CA ARG A 239 -20.31 6.18 -21.40
C ARG A 239 -20.82 6.61 -22.78
N THR A 240 -19.96 6.64 -23.81
CA THR A 240 -20.39 6.86 -25.19
C THR A 240 -20.96 5.55 -25.72
N PRO A 241 -22.29 5.40 -25.86
CA PRO A 241 -22.87 4.27 -26.58
C PRO A 241 -22.44 4.41 -28.04
N VAL A 242 -21.88 3.33 -28.61
CA VAL A 242 -21.78 3.16 -30.05
C VAL A 242 -23.15 2.88 -30.58
#